data_0c03e375c4468fe5bf21b365bdc64520
#
_entry.id   0c03e375c4468fe5bf21b365bdc64520
#
_cell.length_a   1.000
_cell.length_b   1.000
_cell.length_c   1.000
_cell.angle_alpha   90.00
_cell.angle_beta   90.00
_cell.angle_gamma   90.00
#
_symmetry.space_group_name_H-M   'P 1'
#
loop_
_entity.id
_entity.type
_entity.pdbx_description
1 polymer ?
#
loop_
_entity_poly.entity_id
_entity_poly.type
_entity_poly.pdbx_seq_one_letter_code
_entity_poly.pdbx_strand_id
1 'polypeptide(L)'
;MTRSLKHGLALVAAALIAGGAGSAFAQQQRDERGEPPHAEGHAPPHGPVAHPPEPHAGPSGYQRPAAPQGWDARPKTFDRAAYQHNFQAARSYKVGPYQHPSGWVNRHWGFGDRLPRAYWASQYLLADYWLFGLEVPPVDYEWVRVGDDALLINTANGEVLQAEYGVFG
;
A
#
# COMPACT_ATOMS: atom_id res chain seq x y z
N MET A 1 23.80 -51.01 10.45
CA MET A 1 24.37 -50.50 11.72
C MET A 1 23.50 -49.39 12.22
N THR A 2 22.79 -49.72 13.23
CA THR A 2 21.80 -48.96 14.01
C THR A 2 22.47 -47.98 14.96
N ARG A 3 21.88 -46.75 15.12
CA ARG A 3 21.87 -45.95 16.35
C ARG A 3 20.99 -44.72 16.08
N SER A 4 19.81 -44.72 16.58
CA SER A 4 19.27 -44.54 17.93
C SER A 4 19.15 -43.09 18.36
N LEU A 5 17.91 -42.71 18.43
CA LEU A 5 17.18 -41.79 19.33
C LEU A 5 17.99 -40.90 20.28
N LYS A 6 17.58 -39.62 20.40
CA LYS A 6 17.26 -39.04 21.72
C LYS A 6 16.21 -37.96 21.64
N HIS A 7 15.15 -38.21 22.37
CA HIS A 7 14.08 -37.32 22.77
C HIS A 7 14.61 -36.21 23.69
N GLY A 8 14.09 -35.01 23.52
CA GLY A 8 14.23 -33.89 24.47
C GLY A 8 12.91 -33.22 24.64
N LEU A 9 12.09 -33.77 25.54
CA LEU A 9 10.88 -33.19 26.07
C LEU A 9 11.27 -32.20 27.18
N ALA A 10 10.92 -30.95 27.10
CA ALA A 10 10.96 -30.03 28.23
C ALA A 10 9.61 -29.32 28.35
N LEU A 11 8.92 -29.74 29.37
CA LEU A 11 7.72 -29.17 29.98
C LEU A 11 8.10 -28.01 30.91
N VAL A 12 7.04 -27.23 31.29
CA VAL A 12 6.95 -26.33 32.48
C VAL A 12 7.20 -24.86 32.15
N ALA A 13 6.36 -23.90 32.56
CA ALA A 13 5.32 -23.84 33.54
C ALA A 13 4.39 -22.64 33.26
N ALA A 14 3.16 -22.80 33.66
CA ALA A 14 2.16 -21.75 33.84
C ALA A 14 2.51 -20.87 35.06
N ALA A 15 2.31 -19.57 34.94
CA ALA A 15 2.16 -18.70 36.11
C ALA A 15 0.91 -17.82 35.92
N LEU A 16 -0.13 -18.20 36.59
CA LEU A 16 -1.27 -17.37 36.94
C LEU A 16 -0.87 -16.39 38.04
N ILE A 17 -1.11 -15.11 37.84
CA ILE A 17 -1.25 -14.15 38.94
C ILE A 17 -2.56 -13.39 38.73
N ALA A 18 -3.49 -13.68 39.62
CA ALA A 18 -4.72 -12.96 39.85
C ALA A 18 -4.47 -11.83 40.88
N GLY A 19 -5.24 -10.78 40.79
CA GLY A 19 -5.38 -9.72 41.78
C GLY A 19 -5.23 -8.36 41.15
N GLY A 20 -6.12 -7.43 41.33
CA GLY A 20 -7.11 -7.18 42.33
C GLY A 20 -7.98 -6.00 41.90
N ALA A 21 -9.16 -6.03 42.41
CA ALA A 21 -10.24 -5.06 42.32
C ALA A 21 -9.86 -3.68 42.87
N GLY A 22 -10.39 -2.65 42.23
CA GLY A 22 -10.37 -1.28 42.73
C GLY A 22 -11.57 -0.53 42.18
N SER A 23 -12.69 -0.69 42.83
CA SER A 23 -13.90 0.11 42.65
C SER A 23 -13.67 1.51 43.22
N ALA A 24 -14.04 2.53 42.48
CA ALA A 24 -14.38 3.83 43.09
C ALA A 24 -15.57 4.42 42.32
N PHE A 25 -16.70 4.30 42.96
CA PHE A 25 -17.91 5.07 42.75
C PHE A 25 -17.64 6.55 43.02
N ALA A 26 -18.08 7.39 42.13
CA ALA A 26 -18.48 8.73 42.49
C ALA A 26 -19.73 9.08 41.71
N GLN A 27 -20.79 9.01 42.44
CA GLN A 27 -22.15 9.33 42.06
C GLN A 27 -22.41 10.79 42.40
N GLN A 28 -23.09 11.47 41.50
CA GLN A 28 -24.16 12.40 41.80
C GLN A 28 -23.81 13.76 42.38
N GLN A 29 -24.03 14.79 41.59
CA GLN A 29 -24.82 15.92 42.09
C GLN A 29 -25.60 16.56 40.92
N ARG A 30 -26.87 16.41 41.05
CA ARG A 30 -27.95 17.06 40.32
C ARG A 30 -28.16 18.40 40.98
N ASP A 31 -27.91 19.49 40.31
CA ASP A 31 -28.40 20.78 40.72
C ASP A 31 -29.27 21.36 39.60
N GLU A 32 -30.53 21.38 39.97
CA GLU A 32 -31.56 22.18 39.31
C GLU A 32 -31.28 23.65 39.59
N ARG A 33 -31.05 24.43 38.56
CA ARG A 33 -31.38 25.88 38.63
C ARG A 33 -31.50 26.46 37.23
N GLY A 34 -32.74 26.84 36.92
CA GLY A 34 -33.04 28.11 36.25
C GLY A 34 -32.77 28.18 34.75
N GLU A 35 -33.80 27.94 33.96
CA GLU A 35 -33.89 28.47 32.60
C GLU A 35 -33.78 30.01 32.62
N PRO A 36 -32.85 30.61 31.89
CA PRO A 36 -33.00 32.00 31.48
C PRO A 36 -33.69 32.08 30.11
N PRO A 37 -34.38 33.18 29.81
CA PRO A 37 -35.31 33.32 28.72
C PRO A 37 -34.63 33.29 27.33
N HIS A 38 -35.41 32.78 26.37
CA HIS A 38 -35.09 32.74 24.96
C HIS A 38 -34.68 34.14 24.47
N ALA A 39 -33.39 34.33 24.23
CA ALA A 39 -32.90 35.38 23.37
C ALA A 39 -32.92 34.86 21.94
N GLU A 40 -33.76 35.46 21.08
CA GLU A 40 -33.69 35.28 19.66
C GLU A 40 -32.31 35.76 19.15
N GLY A 41 -31.36 34.84 19.13
CA GLY A 41 -30.04 35.06 18.56
C GLY A 41 -30.13 34.92 17.05
N HIS A 42 -30.02 36.03 16.33
CA HIS A 42 -29.77 36.04 14.90
C HIS A 42 -28.60 35.08 14.58
N ALA A 43 -28.87 34.10 13.74
CA ALA A 43 -27.80 33.26 13.21
C ALA A 43 -26.77 34.17 12.51
N PRO A 44 -25.46 34.00 12.80
CA PRO A 44 -24.43 34.74 12.07
C PRO A 44 -24.53 34.38 10.56
N PRO A 45 -24.26 35.31 9.67
CA PRO A 45 -24.25 35.02 8.24
C PRO A 45 -23.23 33.92 7.99
N HIS A 46 -23.71 32.87 7.32
CA HIS A 46 -22.83 31.76 6.89
C HIS A 46 -21.70 32.39 6.07
N GLY A 47 -20.51 32.41 6.63
CA GLY A 47 -19.29 32.70 5.87
C GLY A 47 -19.17 31.72 4.70
N PRO A 48 -18.40 32.06 3.65
CA PRO A 48 -18.24 31.18 2.49
C PRO A 48 -17.86 29.78 2.96
N VAL A 49 -18.73 28.81 2.64
CA VAL A 49 -18.41 27.40 2.89
C VAL A 49 -17.16 27.10 2.08
N ALA A 50 -16.05 26.85 2.78
CA ALA A 50 -14.84 26.43 2.11
C ALA A 50 -15.16 25.09 1.43
N HIS A 51 -15.33 25.14 0.12
CA HIS A 51 -15.38 23.91 -0.67
C HIS A 51 -14.05 23.17 -0.49
N PRO A 52 -14.07 21.85 -0.32
CA PRO A 52 -12.85 21.06 -0.42
C PRO A 52 -12.12 21.45 -1.71
N PRO A 53 -10.79 21.60 -1.71
CA PRO A 53 -10.08 21.93 -2.92
C PRO A 53 -10.47 20.92 -3.99
N GLU A 54 -11.03 21.41 -5.09
CA GLU A 54 -11.29 20.58 -6.26
C GLU A 54 -9.94 19.96 -6.67
N PRO A 55 -9.92 18.69 -7.09
CA PRO A 55 -8.70 18.08 -7.58
C PRO A 55 -8.18 19.00 -8.69
N HIS A 56 -7.00 19.57 -8.46
CA HIS A 56 -6.35 20.48 -9.39
C HIS A 56 -6.30 19.80 -10.74
N ALA A 57 -7.05 20.33 -11.71
CA ALA A 57 -6.90 19.96 -13.10
C ALA A 57 -5.41 20.14 -13.43
N GLY A 58 -4.75 19.06 -13.80
CA GLY A 58 -3.37 19.12 -14.27
C GLY A 58 -3.22 20.16 -15.38
N PRO A 59 -1.99 20.52 -15.78
CA PRO A 59 -1.76 21.59 -16.73
C PRO A 59 -2.70 21.43 -17.93
N SER A 60 -3.45 22.49 -18.18
CA SER A 60 -4.46 22.57 -19.23
C SER A 60 -3.84 22.15 -20.57
N GLY A 61 -4.24 20.99 -21.09
CA GLY A 61 -3.78 20.45 -22.35
C GLY A 61 -3.18 19.05 -22.33
N TYR A 62 -2.85 18.47 -21.16
CA TYR A 62 -2.44 17.08 -21.11
C TYR A 62 -3.66 16.15 -21.21
N GLN A 63 -3.79 15.52 -22.35
CA GLN A 63 -4.73 14.40 -22.53
C GLN A 63 -3.98 13.11 -22.22
N ARG A 64 -4.41 12.44 -21.17
CA ARG A 64 -3.91 11.09 -20.87
C ARG A 64 -4.16 10.18 -22.07
N PRO A 65 -3.16 9.48 -22.58
CA PRO A 65 -3.37 8.51 -23.64
C PRO A 65 -4.45 7.49 -23.26
N ALA A 66 -5.31 7.15 -24.22
CA ALA A 66 -6.30 6.10 -24.00
C ALA A 66 -5.59 4.77 -23.76
N ALA A 67 -6.12 3.97 -22.86
CA ALA A 67 -5.62 2.63 -22.65
C ALA A 67 -5.80 1.80 -23.93
N PRO A 68 -4.83 0.96 -24.30
CA PRO A 68 -4.94 0.09 -25.46
C PRO A 68 -6.05 -0.94 -25.27
N GLN A 69 -6.58 -1.46 -26.37
CA GLN A 69 -7.57 -2.53 -26.30
C GLN A 69 -7.00 -3.75 -25.57
N GLY A 70 -7.76 -4.29 -24.61
CA GLY A 70 -7.34 -5.48 -23.85
C GLY A 70 -6.36 -5.22 -22.70
N TRP A 71 -6.06 -3.95 -22.39
CA TRP A 71 -5.18 -3.59 -21.27
C TRP A 71 -5.61 -4.17 -19.91
N ASP A 72 -6.90 -4.43 -19.74
CA ASP A 72 -7.52 -5.00 -18.54
C ASP A 72 -7.80 -6.51 -18.65
N ALA A 73 -7.49 -7.12 -19.80
CA ALA A 73 -7.68 -8.56 -20.04
C ALA A 73 -6.60 -9.39 -19.34
N ARG A 74 -6.63 -9.37 -18.01
CA ARG A 74 -5.62 -10.01 -17.14
C ARG A 74 -5.70 -11.54 -17.23
N PRO A 75 -4.61 -12.24 -17.59
CA PRO A 75 -4.59 -13.69 -17.62
C PRO A 75 -4.78 -14.29 -16.22
N LYS A 76 -5.71 -15.24 -16.11
CA LYS A 76 -5.97 -15.97 -14.85
C LYS A 76 -4.98 -17.12 -14.65
N THR A 77 -4.49 -17.67 -15.77
CA THR A 77 -3.48 -18.73 -15.78
C THR A 77 -2.32 -18.27 -16.63
N PHE A 78 -1.11 -18.49 -16.18
CA PHE A 78 0.11 -18.12 -16.89
C PHE A 78 1.24 -19.07 -16.52
N ASP A 79 2.20 -19.19 -17.41
CA ASP A 79 3.44 -19.92 -17.11
C ASP A 79 4.34 -19.00 -16.27
N ARG A 80 4.50 -19.35 -14.99
CA ARG A 80 5.37 -18.61 -14.10
C ARG A 80 6.82 -18.57 -14.58
N ALA A 81 7.27 -19.63 -15.27
CA ALA A 81 8.62 -19.70 -15.79
C ALA A 81 8.88 -18.68 -16.91
N ALA A 82 7.84 -18.26 -17.64
CA ALA A 82 7.94 -17.21 -18.65
C ALA A 82 8.29 -15.83 -18.06
N TYR A 83 8.04 -15.62 -16.76
CA TYR A 83 8.33 -14.36 -16.06
C TYR A 83 9.63 -14.38 -15.26
N GLN A 84 10.44 -15.42 -15.38
CA GLN A 84 11.66 -15.58 -14.58
C GLN A 84 12.82 -14.69 -15.03
N HIS A 85 12.54 -13.43 -15.39
CA HIS A 85 13.53 -12.58 -16.00
C HIS A 85 13.73 -11.28 -15.23
N ASN A 86 15.01 -10.97 -15.04
CA ASN A 86 15.48 -9.65 -14.70
C ASN A 86 16.17 -9.09 -15.94
N PHE A 87 15.65 -8.02 -16.51
CA PHE A 87 16.20 -7.44 -17.74
C PHE A 87 16.23 -5.93 -17.69
N GLN A 88 17.01 -5.35 -18.58
CA GLN A 88 17.08 -3.91 -18.75
C GLN A 88 15.96 -3.44 -19.65
N ALA A 89 15.27 -2.37 -19.27
CA ALA A 89 14.27 -1.75 -20.11
C ALA A 89 14.91 -1.26 -21.42
N ALA A 90 14.21 -1.51 -22.52
CA ALA A 90 14.66 -1.02 -23.83
C ALA A 90 14.56 0.50 -23.97
N ARG A 91 13.79 1.14 -23.09
CA ARG A 91 13.52 2.59 -23.07
C ARG A 91 13.36 3.06 -21.64
N SER A 92 13.89 4.27 -21.35
CA SER A 92 13.62 4.97 -20.11
C SER A 92 12.59 6.07 -20.32
N TYR A 93 11.75 6.29 -19.31
CA TYR A 93 10.68 7.27 -19.30
C TYR A 93 10.96 8.33 -18.24
N LYS A 94 10.91 9.60 -18.65
CA LYS A 94 11.03 10.72 -17.71
C LYS A 94 9.73 10.86 -16.94
N VAL A 95 9.83 10.64 -15.65
CA VAL A 95 8.72 10.76 -14.69
C VAL A 95 9.18 11.61 -13.51
N GLY A 96 8.24 12.02 -12.66
CA GLY A 96 8.59 12.77 -11.44
C GLY A 96 9.51 11.98 -10.50
N PRO A 97 10.16 12.67 -9.53
CA PRO A 97 11.09 12.04 -8.60
C PRO A 97 10.39 10.93 -7.78
N TYR A 98 11.14 9.86 -7.53
CA TYR A 98 10.64 8.75 -6.70
C TYR A 98 10.62 9.15 -5.23
N GLN A 99 9.47 8.94 -4.57
CA GLN A 99 9.32 9.16 -3.14
C GLN A 99 9.66 7.86 -2.41
N HIS A 100 10.75 7.87 -1.67
CA HIS A 100 11.20 6.67 -0.97
C HIS A 100 10.20 6.23 0.12
N PRO A 101 9.85 4.94 0.19
CA PRO A 101 9.04 4.40 1.27
C PRO A 101 9.82 4.39 2.61
N SER A 102 9.09 4.26 3.70
CA SER A 102 9.70 4.00 4.99
C SER A 102 10.55 2.72 4.94
N GLY A 103 11.75 2.77 5.49
CA GLY A 103 12.69 1.65 5.46
C GLY A 103 13.33 1.44 4.08
N TRP A 104 13.43 2.50 3.27
CA TRP A 104 14.10 2.42 1.97
C TRP A 104 15.50 1.84 2.07
N VAL A 105 15.78 0.90 1.19
CA VAL A 105 17.12 0.33 0.97
C VAL A 105 17.47 0.51 -0.50
N ASN A 106 18.61 1.15 -0.76
CA ASN A 106 19.11 1.31 -2.13
C ASN A 106 19.73 -0.01 -2.62
N ARG A 107 18.91 -0.82 -3.28
CA ARG A 107 19.33 -2.07 -3.93
C ARG A 107 18.43 -2.36 -5.12
N HIS A 108 18.93 -3.12 -6.07
CA HIS A 108 18.08 -3.74 -7.09
C HIS A 108 17.34 -4.93 -6.49
N TRP A 109 16.05 -4.97 -6.78
CA TRP A 109 15.18 -6.08 -6.44
C TRP A 109 14.97 -6.92 -7.69
N GLY A 110 14.97 -8.22 -7.57
CA GLY A 110 14.85 -9.12 -8.72
C GLY A 110 13.91 -10.28 -8.47
N PHE A 111 13.78 -11.13 -9.47
CA PHE A 111 12.96 -12.33 -9.41
C PHE A 111 13.20 -13.15 -8.14
N GLY A 112 12.13 -13.52 -7.45
CA GLY A 112 12.18 -14.30 -6.21
C GLY A 112 12.41 -13.48 -4.94
N ASP A 113 12.83 -12.20 -5.06
CA ASP A 113 12.89 -11.32 -3.90
C ASP A 113 11.48 -11.03 -3.37
N ARG A 114 11.40 -10.60 -2.11
CA ARG A 114 10.14 -10.19 -1.50
C ARG A 114 10.22 -8.75 -1.04
N LEU A 115 9.41 -7.89 -1.66
CA LEU A 115 9.33 -6.48 -1.29
C LEU A 115 8.61 -6.30 0.05
N PRO A 116 9.14 -5.45 0.95
CA PRO A 116 8.39 -5.00 2.11
C PRO A 116 7.11 -4.27 1.71
N ARG A 117 6.05 -4.38 2.51
CA ARG A 117 4.74 -3.81 2.21
C ARG A 117 4.77 -2.32 1.86
N ALA A 118 5.67 -1.56 2.47
CA ALA A 118 5.82 -0.12 2.21
C ALA A 118 6.21 0.21 0.76
N TYR A 119 6.88 -0.70 0.04
CA TYR A 119 7.35 -0.49 -1.33
C TYR A 119 6.27 -0.66 -2.41
N TRP A 120 5.13 -1.22 -2.05
CA TRP A 120 4.00 -1.46 -2.95
C TRP A 120 2.67 -0.96 -2.36
N ALA A 121 2.74 0.13 -1.59
CA ALA A 121 1.58 0.93 -1.26
C ALA A 121 0.97 1.53 -2.55
N SER A 122 -0.28 1.97 -2.50
CA SER A 122 -1.04 2.41 -3.67
C SER A 122 -0.36 3.48 -4.52
N GLN A 123 0.44 4.35 -3.90
CA GLN A 123 1.19 5.40 -4.61
C GLN A 123 2.30 4.89 -5.53
N TYR A 124 2.74 3.65 -5.35
CA TYR A 124 3.79 3.02 -6.16
C TYR A 124 3.23 2.13 -7.27
N LEU A 125 1.92 1.87 -7.26
CA LEU A 125 1.28 1.05 -8.27
C LEU A 125 1.28 1.76 -9.63
N LEU A 126 1.71 1.06 -10.65
CA LEU A 126 1.72 1.53 -12.03
C LEU A 126 0.40 1.12 -12.70
N ALA A 127 -0.70 1.76 -12.33
CA ALA A 127 -2.02 1.46 -12.89
C ALA A 127 -2.05 1.61 -14.42
N ASP A 128 -1.25 2.52 -14.96
CA ASP A 128 -1.10 2.81 -16.39
C ASP A 128 0.16 2.17 -16.97
N TYR A 129 0.47 0.96 -16.56
CA TYR A 129 1.67 0.22 -16.94
C TYR A 129 1.93 0.20 -18.46
N TRP A 130 0.89 0.24 -19.29
CA TRP A 130 1.03 0.29 -20.77
C TRP A 130 1.72 1.56 -21.27
N LEU A 131 1.67 2.68 -20.53
CA LEU A 131 2.38 3.91 -20.88
C LEU A 131 3.90 3.72 -20.86
N PHE A 132 4.36 2.74 -20.12
CA PHE A 132 5.76 2.38 -19.95
C PHE A 132 6.15 1.16 -20.78
N GLY A 133 5.25 0.66 -21.63
CA GLY A 133 5.50 -0.52 -22.45
C GLY A 133 5.50 -1.84 -21.67
N LEU A 134 5.03 -1.82 -20.42
CA LEU A 134 4.95 -3.01 -19.58
C LEU A 134 3.78 -3.91 -20.02
N GLU A 135 3.95 -5.19 -19.84
CA GLU A 135 2.93 -6.19 -20.20
C GLU A 135 1.72 -6.17 -19.26
N VAL A 136 0.59 -6.72 -19.75
CA VAL A 136 -0.61 -6.90 -18.91
C VAL A 136 -0.28 -7.82 -17.74
N PRO A 137 -0.39 -7.36 -16.49
CA PRO A 137 -0.08 -8.20 -15.35
C PRO A 137 -1.12 -9.32 -15.19
N PRO A 138 -0.73 -10.53 -14.80
CA PRO A 138 -1.67 -11.59 -14.45
C PRO A 138 -2.58 -11.19 -13.29
N VAL A 139 -3.68 -11.93 -13.11
CA VAL A 139 -4.51 -11.79 -11.91
C VAL A 139 -3.65 -12.02 -10.67
N ASP A 140 -3.88 -11.24 -9.62
CA ASP A 140 -3.11 -11.23 -8.36
C ASP A 140 -1.68 -10.69 -8.45
N TYR A 141 -1.31 -10.09 -9.58
CA TYR A 141 -0.04 -9.40 -9.75
C TYR A 141 -0.25 -7.94 -10.16
N GLU A 142 0.67 -7.08 -9.75
CA GLU A 142 0.65 -5.65 -10.08
C GLU A 142 2.06 -5.16 -10.40
N TRP A 143 2.14 -4.21 -11.32
CA TRP A 143 3.38 -3.47 -11.55
C TRP A 143 3.54 -2.38 -10.50
N VAL A 144 4.73 -2.28 -9.93
CA VAL A 144 5.09 -1.23 -8.98
C VAL A 144 6.38 -0.54 -9.41
N ARG A 145 6.48 0.75 -9.13
CA ARG A 145 7.72 1.49 -9.29
C ARG A 145 8.56 1.35 -8.02
N VAL A 146 9.85 1.02 -8.20
CA VAL A 146 10.83 1.00 -7.11
C VAL A 146 12.11 1.71 -7.58
N GLY A 147 12.24 2.98 -7.22
CA GLY A 147 13.30 3.82 -7.76
C GLY A 147 13.14 4.03 -9.26
N ASP A 148 14.13 3.59 -10.01
CA ASP A 148 14.15 3.67 -11.48
C ASP A 148 13.63 2.39 -12.15
N ASP A 149 13.23 1.39 -11.36
CA ASP A 149 12.85 0.07 -11.83
C ASP A 149 11.33 -0.13 -11.79
N ALA A 150 10.80 -0.99 -12.68
CA ALA A 150 9.44 -1.52 -12.62
C ALA A 150 9.50 -3.00 -12.20
N LEU A 151 8.74 -3.35 -11.19
CA LEU A 151 8.68 -4.71 -10.66
C LEU A 151 7.25 -5.25 -10.73
N LEU A 152 7.10 -6.46 -11.30
CA LEU A 152 5.84 -7.20 -11.27
C LEU A 152 5.82 -8.05 -10.01
N ILE A 153 4.88 -7.75 -9.12
CA ILE A 153 4.81 -8.38 -7.80
C ILE A 153 3.50 -9.10 -7.56
N ASN A 154 3.56 -10.15 -6.75
CA ASN A 154 2.37 -10.80 -6.22
C ASN A 154 1.75 -9.94 -5.11
N THR A 155 0.47 -9.59 -5.24
CA THR A 155 -0.23 -8.69 -4.31
C THR A 155 -0.55 -9.30 -2.95
N ALA A 156 -0.46 -10.63 -2.81
CA ALA A 156 -0.67 -11.29 -1.53
C ALA A 156 0.56 -11.24 -0.62
N ASN A 157 1.78 -11.31 -1.20
CA ASN A 157 2.99 -11.48 -0.41
C ASN A 157 4.18 -10.60 -0.81
N GLY A 158 4.08 -9.81 -1.89
CA GLY A 158 5.13 -8.93 -2.38
C GLY A 158 6.28 -9.65 -3.10
N GLU A 159 6.13 -10.91 -3.47
CA GLU A 159 7.15 -11.65 -4.22
C GLU A 159 7.29 -11.10 -5.64
N VAL A 160 8.52 -10.80 -6.05
CA VAL A 160 8.83 -10.30 -7.38
C VAL A 160 8.79 -11.45 -8.38
N LEU A 161 7.96 -11.32 -9.39
CA LEU A 161 7.85 -12.27 -10.50
C LEU A 161 8.75 -11.86 -11.67
N GLN A 162 8.90 -10.55 -11.89
CA GLN A 162 9.69 -9.98 -12.98
C GLN A 162 10.22 -8.61 -12.59
N ALA A 163 11.39 -8.26 -13.08
CA ALA A 163 11.99 -6.94 -12.91
C ALA A 163 12.44 -6.38 -14.24
N GLU A 164 12.05 -5.14 -14.54
CA GLU A 164 12.59 -4.31 -15.60
C GLU A 164 13.37 -3.15 -15.00
N TYR A 165 14.67 -3.15 -15.22
CA TYR A 165 15.57 -2.14 -14.66
C TYR A 165 15.69 -0.91 -15.57
N GLY A 166 15.75 0.27 -14.96
CA GLY A 166 15.97 1.53 -15.67
C GLY A 166 14.77 1.97 -16.51
N VAL A 167 13.56 1.57 -16.17
CA VAL A 167 12.32 2.03 -16.83
C VAL A 167 12.11 3.51 -16.62
N PHE A 168 12.53 4.05 -15.49
CA PHE A 168 12.33 5.44 -15.10
C PHE A 168 13.67 6.18 -14.98
N GLY A 169 13.70 7.47 -15.39
CA GLY A 169 14.89 8.31 -15.33
C GLY A 169 14.57 9.81 -15.31
#